data_e6fff4c53786bc317556a99d1d1f198e
#
_entry.id   e6fff4c53786bc317556a99d1d1f198e
#
_cell.length_a   1.000
_cell.length_b   1.000
_cell.length_c   1.000
_cell.angle_alpha   90.00
_cell.angle_beta   90.00
_cell.angle_gamma   90.00
#
_symmetry.space_group_name_H-M   'P 1'
#
loop_
_entity.id
_entity.type
_entity.pdbx_description
1 polymer ?
#
loop_
_entity_poly.entity_id
_entity_poly.type
_entity_poly.pdbx_seq_one_letter_code
_entity_poly.pdbx_strand_id
1 'polypeptide(L)' 'MENRLEELRKQHGITQEELADILSVSRQTIGSLENDRYNPSILLAFKLANYFHVTIEEIFMNPEEEQ' A
#
# COMPACT_ATOMS: atom_id res chain seq x y z
N MET A 1 10.67 -3.02 3.57
CA MET A 1 10.49 -1.62 3.17
C MET A 1 9.36 -0.99 3.98
N GLU A 2 9.64 0.11 4.63
CA GLU A 2 8.61 0.81 5.36
C GLU A 2 7.61 1.45 4.41
N ASN A 3 6.37 1.58 4.86
CA ASN A 3 5.35 2.18 4.02
C ASN A 3 4.27 2.86 4.86
N ARG A 4 3.47 3.67 4.19
CA ARG A 4 2.38 4.41 4.81
C ARG A 4 1.02 3.88 4.39
N LEU A 5 0.96 2.65 3.92
CA LEU A 5 -0.27 2.09 3.38
C LEU A 5 -1.39 2.03 4.41
N GLU A 6 -1.08 1.55 5.62
CA GLU A 6 -2.08 1.48 6.68
C GLU A 6 -2.61 2.86 7.03
N GLU A 7 -1.72 3.85 7.13
CA GLU A 7 -2.13 5.22 7.44
C GLU A 7 -3.08 5.76 6.37
N LEU A 8 -2.73 5.60 5.10
CA LEU A 8 -3.57 6.06 4.00
C LEU A 8 -4.92 5.35 4.00
N ARG A 9 -4.91 4.04 4.22
CA ARG A 9 -6.14 3.25 4.27
C ARG A 9 -7.07 3.78 5.36
N LYS A 10 -6.52 4.02 6.55
CA LYS A 10 -7.31 4.51 7.68
C LYS A 10 -7.83 5.92 7.43
N GLN A 11 -7.04 6.76 6.76
CA GLN A 11 -7.48 8.10 6.40
C GLN A 11 -8.69 8.07 5.46
N HIS A 12 -8.77 7.02 4.62
CA HIS A 12 -9.89 6.83 3.72
C HIS A 12 -11.06 6.09 4.38
N GLY A 13 -10.91 5.66 5.63
CA GLY A 13 -11.97 5.03 6.38
C GLY A 13 -12.36 3.64 5.88
N ILE A 14 -11.42 2.90 5.30
CA ILE A 14 -11.71 1.58 4.76
C ILE A 14 -10.89 0.50 5.47
N THR A 15 -11.44 -0.72 5.49
CA THR A 15 -10.79 -1.87 6.09
C THR A 15 -9.80 -2.50 5.11
N GLN A 16 -8.95 -3.40 5.63
CA GLN A 16 -8.06 -4.18 4.77
C GLN A 16 -8.84 -4.98 3.74
N GLU A 17 -9.96 -5.57 4.17
CA GLU A 17 -10.79 -6.36 3.27
C GLU A 17 -11.39 -5.50 2.16
N GLU A 18 -11.88 -4.32 2.51
CA GLU A 18 -12.44 -3.40 1.53
C GLU A 18 -11.40 -2.98 0.51
N LEU A 19 -10.20 -2.63 0.97
CA LEU A 19 -9.13 -2.24 0.05
C LEU A 19 -8.74 -3.41 -0.85
N ALA A 20 -8.67 -4.62 -0.28
CA ALA A 20 -8.34 -5.81 -1.07
C ALA A 20 -9.36 -6.02 -2.19
N ASP A 21 -10.65 -5.88 -1.87
CA ASP A 21 -11.71 -6.01 -2.86
C ASP A 21 -11.59 -4.97 -3.97
N ILE A 22 -11.33 -3.72 -3.60
CA ILE A 22 -11.16 -2.63 -4.55
C ILE A 22 -10.01 -2.92 -5.52
N LEU A 23 -8.91 -3.46 -5.01
CA LEU A 23 -7.71 -3.71 -5.82
C LEU A 23 -7.68 -5.11 -6.43
N SER A 24 -8.69 -5.93 -6.16
CA SER A 24 -8.77 -7.30 -6.67
C SER A 24 -7.61 -8.17 -6.22
N VAL A 25 -7.25 -8.06 -4.95
CA VAL A 25 -6.23 -8.90 -4.33
C VAL A 25 -6.80 -9.48 -3.03
N SER A 26 -6.07 -10.38 -2.39
CA SER A 26 -6.53 -10.97 -1.13
C SER A 26 -6.28 -10.00 0.03
N ARG A 27 -7.10 -10.14 1.09
CA ARG A 27 -6.87 -9.37 2.32
C ARG A 27 -5.49 -9.65 2.90
N GLN A 28 -5.04 -10.90 2.78
CA GLN A 28 -3.71 -11.29 3.26
C GLN A 28 -2.62 -10.50 2.55
N THR A 29 -2.80 -10.23 1.26
CA THR A 29 -1.86 -9.41 0.49
C THR A 29 -1.75 -8.02 1.09
N ILE A 30 -2.89 -7.40 1.40
CA ILE A 30 -2.90 -6.06 2.00
C ILE A 30 -2.22 -6.09 3.37
N GLY A 31 -2.56 -7.07 4.21
CA GLY A 31 -1.95 -7.20 5.52
C GLY A 31 -0.45 -7.39 5.45
N SER A 32 0.03 -8.21 4.53
CA SER A 32 1.47 -8.44 4.37
C SER A 32 2.18 -7.19 3.90
N LEU A 33 1.57 -6.41 3.00
CA LEU A 33 2.16 -5.14 2.56
C LEU A 33 2.25 -4.15 3.72
N GLU A 34 1.19 -4.03 4.52
CA GLU A 34 1.18 -3.09 5.64
C GLU A 34 2.20 -3.48 6.71
N ASN A 35 2.51 -4.76 6.83
CA ASN A 35 3.48 -5.27 7.80
C ASN A 35 4.90 -5.37 7.24
N ASP A 36 5.15 -4.80 6.08
CA ASP A 36 6.47 -4.79 5.44
C ASP A 36 7.04 -6.17 5.17
N ARG A 37 6.17 -7.16 4.94
CA ARG A 37 6.62 -8.54 4.74
C ARG A 37 7.10 -8.82 3.34
N TYR A 38 6.69 -8.01 2.37
CA TYR A 38 7.20 -8.13 1.01
C TYR A 38 6.92 -6.84 0.25
N ASN A 39 7.60 -6.70 -0.88
CA ASN A 39 7.41 -5.55 -1.74
C ASN A 39 6.30 -5.85 -2.75
N PRO A 40 5.45 -4.86 -3.09
CA PRO A 40 4.39 -5.09 -4.06
C PRO A 40 4.96 -5.27 -5.46
N SER A 41 4.17 -5.93 -6.32
CA SER A 41 4.48 -5.92 -7.74
C SER A 41 4.32 -4.49 -8.27
N ILE A 42 4.93 -4.21 -9.42
CA ILE A 42 4.81 -2.89 -10.05
C ILE A 42 3.34 -2.57 -10.30
N LEU A 43 2.58 -3.56 -10.80
CA LEU A 43 1.16 -3.35 -11.08
C LEU A 43 0.38 -2.98 -9.83
N LEU A 44 0.62 -3.70 -8.73
CA LEU A 44 -0.08 -3.42 -7.48
C LEU A 44 0.32 -2.05 -6.92
N ALA A 45 1.60 -1.69 -7.03
CA ALA A 45 2.06 -0.38 -6.59
C ALA A 45 1.35 0.74 -7.33
N PHE A 46 1.20 0.60 -8.66
CA PHE A 46 0.47 1.60 -9.45
C PHE A 46 -1.01 1.65 -9.06
N LYS A 47 -1.64 0.50 -8.82
CA LYS A 47 -3.04 0.46 -8.40
C LYS A 47 -3.25 1.21 -7.08
N LEU A 48 -2.34 1.00 -6.14
CA LEU A 48 -2.40 1.67 -4.84
C LEU A 48 -2.23 3.18 -5.00
N ALA A 49 -1.21 3.60 -5.76
CA ALA A 49 -0.95 5.01 -5.98
C ALA A 49 -2.13 5.70 -6.66
N ASN A 50 -2.71 5.05 -7.66
CA ASN A 50 -3.87 5.60 -8.37
C ASN A 50 -5.09 5.70 -7.47
N TYR A 51 -5.33 4.68 -6.65
CA TYR A 51 -6.49 4.68 -5.77
C TYR A 51 -6.41 5.80 -4.74
N PHE A 52 -5.24 5.99 -4.13
CA PHE A 52 -5.06 7.00 -3.09
C PHE A 52 -4.70 8.38 -3.65
N HIS A 53 -4.51 8.51 -4.97
CA HIS A 53 -4.13 9.77 -5.63
C HIS A 53 -2.80 10.31 -5.08
N VAL A 54 -1.85 9.42 -4.92
CA VAL A 54 -0.51 9.77 -4.44
C VAL A 54 0.52 9.09 -5.33
N THR A 55 1.78 9.43 -5.15
CA THR A 55 2.86 8.75 -5.88
C THR A 55 3.23 7.47 -5.15
N ILE A 56 3.90 6.57 -5.86
CA ILE A 56 4.41 5.34 -5.25
C ILE A 56 5.34 5.67 -4.11
N GLU A 57 6.21 6.66 -4.28
CA GLU A 57 7.16 7.08 -3.26
C GLU A 57 6.48 7.61 -2.00
N GLU A 58 5.29 8.16 -2.14
CA GLU A 58 4.54 8.64 -0.99
C GLU A 58 3.97 7.48 -0.15
N ILE A 59 3.82 6.31 -0.76
CA ILE A 59 3.34 5.12 -0.05
C ILE A 59 4.52 4.30 0.47
N PHE A 60 5.49 4.03 -0.39
CA PHE A 60 6.60 3.14 -0.09
C PHE A 60 7.89 3.93 0.00
N MET A 61 8.43 4.02 1.21
CA MET A 61 9.64 4.79 1.44
C MET A 61 10.85 4.08 0.85
N ASN A 62 11.66 4.84 0.13
CA ASN A 62 12.92 4.33 -0.40
C ASN A 62 13.97 4.43 0.71
N PRO A 63 14.54 3.29 1.17
CA PRO A 63 15.54 3.33 2.23
C PRO A 63 16.73 4.24 1.93
N GLU A 64 17.08 4.40 0.67
CA GLU A 64 18.21 5.25 0.27
C GLU A 64 17.93 6.74 0.52
N GLU A 65 16.67 7.13 0.54
CA GLU A 65 16.29 8.52 0.77
C GLU A 65 16.25 8.89 2.24
N GLU A 66 16.37 7.92 3.12
CA GLU A 66 16.31 8.16 4.56
C GLU A 66 17.67 8.51 5.17
N GLN A 67 18.70 8.52 4.37
CA GLN A 67 20.06 8.78 4.86
C GLN A 67 20.39 10.26 4.94
#